data_6ae6e7604fd36078b76550cbce1b282b
#
_entry.id   6ae6e7604fd36078b76550cbce1b282b
#
_cell.length_a   1.000
_cell.length_b   1.000
_cell.length_c   1.000
_cell.angle_alpha   90.00
_cell.angle_beta   90.00
_cell.angle_gamma   90.00
#
_symmetry.space_group_name_H-M   'P 1'
#
loop_
_entity.id
_entity.type
_entity.pdbx_description
1 polymer ?
#
loop_
_entity_poly.entity_id
_entity_poly.type
_entity_poly.pdbx_seq_one_letter_code
_entity_poly.pdbx_strand_id
1 'polypeptide(L)'
;NAARSAGIHIPHLCYLKEINEIGACRLCCVEVEGEEKLIPACNNVVAEGMKITTNSKRVRSACRTNLQLIMSEHDGNCTTCSRNQNCQLQKLAADFNLLNSRYEKNFPLEKYASWNKDFPIIKDSKKCVKCMRCIQICDKVQSMKVWDFIGTGSRTRIGVNRNIPIENSDCTLCGQCVTHCPV
;
A
#
# COMPACT_ATOMS: atom_id res chain seq x y z
N ASN A 1 3.23 6.94 15.85
CA ASN A 1 3.02 6.66 17.27
C ASN A 1 2.37 7.86 17.98
N ALA A 2 2.96 9.07 17.98
CA ALA A 2 2.41 10.25 18.68
C ALA A 2 0.94 10.56 18.35
N ALA A 3 0.56 10.60 17.07
CA ALA A 3 -0.84 10.82 16.67
C ALA A 3 -1.78 9.76 17.25
N ARG A 4 -1.39 8.50 17.23
CA ARG A 4 -2.19 7.39 17.78
C ARG A 4 -2.35 7.52 19.30
N SER A 5 -1.29 7.90 20.01
CA SER A 5 -1.35 8.16 21.46
C SER A 5 -2.27 9.33 21.79
N ALA A 6 -2.43 10.28 20.87
CA ALA A 6 -3.37 11.40 20.99
C ALA A 6 -4.78 11.09 20.46
N GLY A 7 -5.09 9.82 20.11
CA GLY A 7 -6.38 9.42 19.54
C GLY A 7 -6.63 9.90 18.11
N ILE A 8 -5.60 10.40 17.42
CA ILE A 8 -5.72 10.94 16.06
C ILE A 8 -5.42 9.84 15.05
N HIS A 9 -6.40 9.55 14.21
CA HIS A 9 -6.24 8.60 13.11
C HIS A 9 -5.67 9.30 11.87
N ILE A 10 -4.52 8.84 11.39
CA ILE A 10 -3.90 9.27 10.12
C ILE A 10 -4.09 8.14 9.09
N PRO A 11 -4.72 8.41 7.91
CA PRO A 11 -4.99 7.39 6.90
C PRO A 11 -3.69 6.82 6.32
N HIS A 12 -3.65 5.52 6.09
CA HIS A 12 -2.49 4.84 5.50
C HIS A 12 -2.87 3.49 4.88
N LEU A 13 -2.10 3.04 3.90
CA LEU A 13 -2.19 1.69 3.33
C LEU A 13 -0.88 0.91 3.49
N CYS A 14 0.27 1.57 3.36
CA CYS A 14 1.55 0.87 3.39
C CYS A 14 2.10 0.65 4.81
N TYR A 15 1.80 1.54 5.75
CA TYR A 15 2.40 1.53 7.08
C TYR A 15 2.13 0.23 7.86
N LEU A 16 3.19 -0.39 8.34
CA LEU A 16 3.22 -1.40 9.39
C LEU A 16 4.32 -1.01 10.38
N LYS A 17 3.95 -0.83 11.63
CA LYS A 17 4.87 -0.40 12.68
C LYS A 17 6.14 -1.27 12.70
N GLU A 18 7.32 -0.65 12.67
CA GLU A 18 8.64 -1.29 12.72
C GLU A 18 8.98 -2.19 11.51
N ILE A 19 8.01 -2.52 10.68
CA ILE A 19 8.19 -3.42 9.53
C ILE A 19 8.21 -2.64 8.22
N ASN A 20 7.22 -1.80 7.97
CA ASN A 20 7.08 -1.08 6.69
C ASN A 20 6.73 0.40 6.89
N GLU A 21 7.74 1.23 7.07
CA GLU A 21 7.65 2.67 7.31
C GLU A 21 8.24 3.49 6.15
N ILE A 22 8.00 3.05 4.92
CA ILE A 22 8.67 3.56 3.71
C ILE A 22 7.97 4.74 3.04
N GLY A 23 6.77 5.12 3.50
CA GLY A 23 6.03 6.26 2.94
C GLY A 23 5.52 6.06 1.51
N ALA A 24 5.36 4.82 1.02
CA ALA A 24 5.03 4.53 -0.38
C ALA A 24 3.66 5.07 -0.83
N CYS A 25 2.62 4.89 -0.02
CA CYS A 25 1.26 5.27 -0.42
C CYS A 25 0.95 6.77 -0.30
N ARG A 26 1.77 7.53 0.43
CA ARG A 26 1.60 8.98 0.67
C ARG A 26 0.22 9.42 1.20
N LEU A 27 -0.52 8.51 1.82
CA LEU A 27 -1.81 8.84 2.44
C LEU A 27 -1.67 9.42 3.85
N CYS A 28 -0.52 9.20 4.49
CA CYS A 28 -0.23 9.72 5.82
C CYS A 28 0.44 11.09 5.82
N CYS A 29 0.28 11.87 4.76
CA CYS A 29 0.84 13.21 4.69
C CYS A 29 0.20 14.15 5.74
N VAL A 30 1.03 14.99 6.35
CA VAL A 30 0.63 16.00 7.34
C VAL A 30 1.32 17.33 7.04
N GLU A 31 0.75 18.43 7.51
CA GLU A 31 1.42 19.74 7.55
C GLU A 31 2.17 19.89 8.86
N VAL A 32 3.37 20.44 8.76
CA VAL A 32 4.17 20.85 9.93
C VAL A 32 4.42 22.34 9.83
N GLU A 33 4.20 23.08 10.91
CA GLU A 33 4.44 24.53 10.95
C GLU A 33 5.91 24.82 10.62
N GLY A 34 6.15 25.76 9.70
CA GLY A 34 7.49 26.08 9.19
C GLY A 34 7.96 25.22 8.00
N GLU A 35 7.25 24.16 7.65
CA GLU A 35 7.58 23.33 6.49
C GLU A 35 6.69 23.68 5.28
N GLU A 36 7.33 23.95 4.15
CA GLU A 36 6.60 24.25 2.91
C GLU A 36 5.92 23.01 2.32
N LYS A 37 6.50 21.83 2.52
CA LYS A 37 6.03 20.58 1.92
C LYS A 37 5.27 19.71 2.92
N LEU A 38 4.27 19.00 2.42
CA LEU A 38 3.64 17.93 3.20
C LEU A 38 4.63 16.79 3.43
N ILE A 39 4.75 16.34 4.66
CA ILE A 39 5.63 15.23 5.03
C ILE A 39 4.81 13.99 5.41
N PRO A 40 5.29 12.77 5.09
CA PRO A 40 4.61 11.54 5.48
C PRO A 40 4.87 11.22 6.95
N ALA A 41 3.82 11.08 7.75
CA ALA A 41 3.93 10.83 9.19
C ALA A 41 4.48 9.44 9.55
N CYS A 42 4.48 8.48 8.62
CA CYS A 42 4.89 7.11 8.91
C CYS A 42 6.41 6.91 9.03
N ASN A 43 7.21 7.81 8.45
CA ASN A 43 8.68 7.70 8.43
C ASN A 43 9.38 8.98 8.90
N ASN A 44 8.65 9.85 9.59
CA ASN A 44 9.22 11.05 10.20
C ASN A 44 9.07 11.00 11.72
N VAL A 45 10.09 11.47 12.41
CA VAL A 45 10.12 11.54 13.87
C VAL A 45 9.58 12.88 14.33
N VAL A 46 8.78 12.89 15.38
CA VAL A 46 8.31 14.12 16.01
C VAL A 46 9.38 14.72 16.90
N ALA A 47 9.46 16.04 16.94
CA ALA A 47 10.34 16.78 17.83
C ALA A 47 9.51 17.62 18.81
N GLU A 48 10.11 18.02 19.91
CA GLU A 48 9.49 18.89 20.91
C GLU A 48 9.11 20.24 20.28
N GLY A 49 7.93 20.74 20.60
CA GLY A 49 7.40 22.00 20.06
C GLY A 49 6.87 21.92 18.62
N MET A 50 6.98 20.76 17.95
CA MET A 50 6.47 20.59 16.59
C MET A 50 4.94 20.68 16.56
N LYS A 51 4.41 21.63 15.75
CA LYS A 51 2.97 21.76 15.52
C LYS A 51 2.59 21.08 14.22
N ILE A 52 1.69 20.09 14.33
CA ILE A 52 1.32 19.23 13.21
C ILE A 52 -0.18 19.31 12.95
N THR A 53 -0.56 19.58 11.71
CA THR A 53 -1.95 19.57 11.26
C THR A 53 -2.21 18.33 10.37
N THR A 54 -3.08 17.45 10.84
CA THR A 54 -3.37 16.16 10.19
C THR A 54 -4.59 16.19 9.27
N ASN A 55 -5.39 17.27 9.29
CA ASN A 55 -6.67 17.35 8.60
C ASN A 55 -6.98 18.74 8.03
N SER A 56 -6.00 19.42 7.44
CA SER A 56 -6.22 20.65 6.69
C SER A 56 -6.84 20.39 5.31
N LYS A 57 -7.33 21.45 4.66
CA LYS A 57 -7.79 21.38 3.25
C LYS A 57 -6.69 20.86 2.33
N ARG A 58 -5.44 21.30 2.54
CA ARG A 58 -4.28 20.89 1.77
C ARG A 58 -3.96 19.41 1.97
N VAL A 59 -3.94 18.93 3.21
CA VAL A 59 -3.74 17.50 3.54
C VAL A 59 -4.83 16.65 2.92
N ARG A 60 -6.11 17.00 3.09
CA ARG A 60 -7.22 16.25 2.49
C ARG A 60 -7.14 16.19 0.97
N SER A 61 -6.78 17.31 0.32
CA SER A 61 -6.62 17.35 -1.14
C SER A 61 -5.49 16.42 -1.62
N ALA A 62 -4.35 16.44 -0.95
CA ALA A 62 -3.23 15.57 -1.27
C ALA A 62 -3.57 14.08 -1.06
N CYS A 63 -4.17 13.74 0.09
CA CYS A 63 -4.63 12.36 0.36
C CYS A 63 -5.64 11.89 -0.68
N ARG A 64 -6.61 12.73 -1.05
CA ARG A 64 -7.60 12.43 -2.08
C ARG A 64 -6.95 12.16 -3.43
N THR A 65 -5.99 12.99 -3.84
CA THR A 65 -5.24 12.80 -5.11
C THR A 65 -4.45 11.50 -5.10
N ASN A 66 -3.70 11.23 -4.02
CA ASN A 66 -2.92 10.00 -3.90
C ASN A 66 -3.82 8.75 -3.91
N LEU A 67 -4.98 8.81 -3.24
CA LEU A 67 -5.93 7.71 -3.22
C LEU A 67 -6.53 7.46 -4.61
N GLN A 68 -6.85 8.52 -5.37
CA GLN A 68 -7.32 8.41 -6.75
C GLN A 68 -6.26 7.79 -7.68
N LEU A 69 -4.98 8.14 -7.51
CA LEU A 69 -3.87 7.53 -8.26
C LEU A 69 -3.73 6.04 -7.93
N ILE A 70 -3.85 5.64 -6.66
CA ILE A 70 -3.86 4.24 -6.26
C ILE A 70 -5.05 3.50 -6.88
N MET A 71 -6.24 4.11 -6.88
CA MET A 71 -7.45 3.53 -7.47
C MET A 71 -7.37 3.40 -8.99
N SER A 72 -6.63 4.26 -9.69
CA SER A 72 -6.46 4.15 -11.14
C SER A 72 -5.64 2.93 -11.57
N GLU A 73 -4.81 2.41 -10.68
CA GLU A 73 -4.03 1.19 -10.90
C GLU A 73 -4.65 -0.05 -10.22
N HIS A 74 -5.85 0.07 -9.66
CA HIS A 74 -6.55 -1.00 -8.96
C HIS A 74 -7.81 -1.42 -9.71
N ASP A 75 -8.00 -2.73 -9.89
CA ASP A 75 -9.27 -3.28 -10.39
C ASP A 75 -10.37 -3.04 -9.35
N GLY A 76 -11.20 -2.02 -9.59
CA GLY A 76 -12.26 -1.59 -8.69
C GLY A 76 -13.49 -2.49 -8.64
N ASN A 77 -13.40 -3.74 -9.10
CA ASN A 77 -14.52 -4.67 -9.16
C ASN A 77 -14.81 -5.28 -7.77
N CYS A 78 -15.28 -4.43 -6.84
CA CYS A 78 -15.43 -4.79 -5.43
C CYS A 78 -16.51 -5.86 -5.20
N THR A 79 -17.59 -5.87 -5.98
CA THR A 79 -18.72 -6.78 -5.81
C THR A 79 -18.34 -8.26 -5.94
N THR A 80 -17.37 -8.56 -6.78
CA THR A 80 -16.87 -9.93 -7.00
C THR A 80 -15.52 -10.20 -6.30
N CYS A 81 -15.03 -9.24 -5.52
CA CYS A 81 -13.74 -9.35 -4.86
C CYS A 81 -13.85 -10.16 -3.57
N SER A 82 -12.93 -11.12 -3.37
CA SER A 82 -12.82 -11.90 -2.12
C SER A 82 -12.54 -11.06 -0.87
N ARG A 83 -12.06 -9.81 -1.05
CA ARG A 83 -11.77 -8.85 0.03
C ARG A 83 -12.90 -7.82 0.22
N ASN A 84 -14.05 -7.99 -0.43
CA ASN A 84 -15.17 -7.07 -0.28
C ASN A 84 -15.55 -6.92 1.21
N GLN A 85 -15.79 -5.69 1.66
CA GLN A 85 -16.05 -5.29 3.05
C GLN A 85 -14.88 -5.50 4.04
N ASN A 86 -13.82 -6.21 3.67
CA ASN A 86 -12.61 -6.38 4.46
C ASN A 86 -11.37 -5.87 3.68
N CYS A 87 -11.46 -4.67 3.14
CA CYS A 87 -10.45 -4.03 2.32
C CYS A 87 -10.17 -2.61 2.83
N GLN A 88 -8.91 -2.33 3.18
CA GLN A 88 -8.52 -1.00 3.67
C GLN A 88 -8.66 0.08 2.58
N LEU A 89 -8.42 -0.26 1.31
CA LEU A 89 -8.62 0.67 0.20
C LEU A 89 -10.09 1.03 0.03
N GLN A 90 -10.99 0.05 0.10
CA GLN A 90 -12.44 0.27 0.00
C GLN A 90 -12.94 1.18 1.13
N LYS A 91 -12.48 0.95 2.36
CA LYS A 91 -12.80 1.80 3.51
C LYS A 91 -12.32 3.24 3.30
N LEU A 92 -11.06 3.42 2.90
CA LEU A 92 -10.52 4.76 2.63
C LEU A 92 -11.23 5.46 1.47
N ALA A 93 -11.59 4.74 0.42
CA ALA A 93 -12.38 5.31 -0.69
C ALA A 93 -13.74 5.83 -0.22
N ALA A 94 -14.40 5.10 0.68
CA ALA A 94 -15.64 5.57 1.32
C ALA A 94 -15.42 6.78 2.22
N ASP A 95 -14.40 6.76 3.08
CA ASP A 95 -14.06 7.87 4.00
C ASP A 95 -13.74 9.18 3.25
N PHE A 96 -13.15 9.08 2.06
CA PHE A 96 -12.88 10.23 1.17
C PHE A 96 -13.98 10.52 0.16
N ASN A 97 -15.10 9.79 0.22
CA ASN A 97 -16.22 9.89 -0.72
C ASN A 97 -15.77 9.78 -2.19
N LEU A 98 -14.99 8.76 -2.49
CA LEU A 98 -14.45 8.46 -3.81
C LEU A 98 -15.15 7.24 -4.39
N LEU A 99 -16.08 7.46 -5.31
CA LEU A 99 -16.75 6.37 -6.05
C LEU A 99 -15.88 5.86 -7.21
N ASN A 100 -15.18 6.79 -7.89
CA ASN A 100 -14.32 6.49 -9.03
C ASN A 100 -13.06 7.34 -8.99
N SER A 101 -11.99 6.86 -9.64
CA SER A 101 -10.82 7.69 -9.92
C SER A 101 -11.14 8.64 -11.08
N ARG A 102 -10.67 9.89 -10.99
CA ARG A 102 -10.66 10.84 -12.13
C ARG A 102 -9.56 10.52 -13.15
N TYR A 103 -8.63 9.65 -12.81
CA TYR A 103 -7.55 9.20 -13.69
C TYR A 103 -7.99 7.95 -14.43
N GLU A 104 -7.57 7.82 -15.67
CA GLU A 104 -7.82 6.61 -16.46
C GLU A 104 -7.19 5.38 -15.80
N LYS A 105 -7.88 4.26 -15.90
CA LYS A 105 -7.34 3.00 -15.39
C LYS A 105 -6.16 2.56 -16.25
N ASN A 106 -5.02 2.41 -15.62
CA ASN A 106 -3.79 1.97 -16.26
C ASN A 106 -3.35 0.64 -15.66
N PHE A 107 -3.82 -0.45 -16.24
CA PHE A 107 -3.32 -1.79 -15.91
C PHE A 107 -2.16 -2.10 -16.86
N PRO A 108 -0.94 -2.25 -16.36
CA PRO A 108 0.16 -2.72 -17.19
C PRO A 108 -0.21 -4.10 -17.76
N LEU A 109 -0.34 -4.16 -19.09
CA LEU A 109 -0.64 -5.40 -19.84
C LEU A 109 0.57 -6.36 -19.89
N GLU A 110 1.60 -6.11 -19.11
CA GLU A 110 2.79 -6.92 -19.09
C GLU A 110 2.47 -8.35 -18.68
N LYS A 111 3.09 -9.25 -19.40
CA LYS A 111 3.12 -10.69 -19.13
C LYS A 111 3.70 -10.92 -17.73
N TYR A 112 2.83 -10.95 -16.73
CA TYR A 112 3.20 -11.54 -15.46
C TYR A 112 3.56 -13.00 -15.74
N ALA A 113 4.59 -13.53 -15.08
CA ALA A 113 4.77 -14.98 -15.03
C ALA A 113 3.41 -15.59 -14.64
N SER A 114 2.99 -16.59 -15.40
CA SER A 114 1.71 -17.24 -15.16
C SER A 114 1.65 -17.69 -13.70
N TRP A 115 0.67 -17.17 -12.95
CA TRP A 115 0.52 -17.58 -11.55
C TRP A 115 -0.03 -19.00 -11.49
N ASN A 116 0.65 -19.88 -10.78
CA ASN A 116 0.17 -21.22 -10.53
C ASN A 116 -1.06 -21.17 -9.62
N LYS A 117 -2.22 -21.55 -10.14
CA LYS A 117 -3.49 -21.52 -9.42
C LYS A 117 -3.61 -22.60 -8.34
N ASP A 118 -2.80 -23.64 -8.44
CA ASP A 118 -2.78 -24.74 -7.48
C ASP A 118 -1.87 -24.42 -6.28
N PHE A 119 -1.09 -23.34 -6.36
CA PHE A 119 -0.27 -22.88 -5.24
C PHE A 119 -1.16 -22.21 -4.17
N PRO A 120 -0.99 -22.53 -2.87
CA PRO A 120 -1.87 -22.05 -1.80
C PRO A 120 -1.96 -20.53 -1.65
N ILE A 121 -0.96 -19.79 -2.11
CA ILE A 121 -0.96 -18.32 -2.11
C ILE A 121 -1.34 -17.83 -3.51
N ILE A 122 -2.50 -17.21 -3.62
CA ILE A 122 -2.98 -16.60 -4.86
C ILE A 122 -2.70 -15.10 -4.85
N LYS A 123 -2.14 -14.60 -5.94
CA LYS A 123 -1.87 -13.18 -6.13
C LYS A 123 -2.56 -12.66 -7.38
N ASP A 124 -3.41 -11.66 -7.21
CA ASP A 124 -3.98 -10.88 -8.31
C ASP A 124 -3.24 -9.54 -8.42
N SER A 125 -2.43 -9.40 -9.48
CA SER A 125 -1.64 -8.20 -9.70
C SER A 125 -2.46 -6.96 -10.04
N LYS A 126 -3.69 -7.12 -10.58
CA LYS A 126 -4.61 -6.01 -10.87
C LYS A 126 -5.18 -5.38 -9.60
N LYS A 127 -5.14 -6.10 -8.48
CA LYS A 127 -5.58 -5.63 -7.17
C LYS A 127 -4.44 -5.09 -6.31
N CYS A 128 -3.20 -5.22 -6.75
CA CYS A 128 -2.03 -4.81 -5.97
C CYS A 128 -1.87 -3.29 -5.94
N VAL A 129 -1.91 -2.68 -4.76
CA VAL A 129 -1.69 -1.25 -4.52
C VAL A 129 -0.22 -0.88 -4.28
N LYS A 130 0.71 -1.79 -4.54
CA LYS A 130 2.17 -1.60 -4.42
C LYS A 130 2.59 -1.06 -3.05
N CYS A 131 1.90 -1.48 -1.98
CA CYS A 131 2.17 -1.03 -0.61
C CYS A 131 3.44 -1.61 0.00
N MET A 132 4.01 -2.64 -0.60
CA MET A 132 5.27 -3.31 -0.21
C MET A 132 5.23 -4.06 1.13
N ARG A 133 4.08 -4.19 1.78
CA ARG A 133 3.98 -4.94 3.05
C ARG A 133 4.45 -6.38 2.91
N CYS A 134 4.07 -7.07 1.82
CA CYS A 134 4.49 -8.46 1.57
C CYS A 134 6.00 -8.60 1.42
N ILE A 135 6.69 -7.65 0.75
CA ILE A 135 8.14 -7.62 0.64
C ILE A 135 8.78 -7.49 2.03
N GLN A 136 8.38 -6.44 2.76
CA GLN A 136 9.00 -6.13 4.05
C GLN A 136 8.76 -7.19 5.13
N ILE A 137 7.57 -7.80 5.14
CA ILE A 137 7.28 -8.91 6.05
C ILE A 137 8.08 -10.15 5.69
N CYS A 138 8.14 -10.50 4.41
CA CYS A 138 8.88 -11.67 3.95
C CYS A 138 10.39 -11.52 4.18
N ASP A 139 10.91 -10.31 4.07
CA ASP A 139 12.32 -10.02 4.35
C ASP A 139 12.61 -9.91 5.85
N LYS A 140 11.93 -8.99 6.56
CA LYS A 140 12.30 -8.64 7.95
C LYS A 140 11.78 -9.63 9.00
N VAL A 141 10.64 -10.26 8.76
CA VAL A 141 10.02 -11.17 9.74
C VAL A 141 10.33 -12.63 9.43
N GLN A 142 10.27 -13.02 8.15
CA GLN A 142 10.51 -14.40 7.74
C GLN A 142 11.94 -14.63 7.21
N SER A 143 12.69 -13.59 6.87
CA SER A 143 14.04 -13.64 6.29
C SER A 143 14.15 -14.44 4.97
N MET A 144 13.02 -14.64 4.28
CA MET A 144 12.94 -15.49 3.08
C MET A 144 13.10 -14.71 1.76
N LYS A 145 12.81 -13.42 1.72
CA LYS A 145 12.97 -12.54 0.53
C LYS A 145 12.30 -13.06 -0.74
N VAL A 146 11.17 -13.75 -0.60
CA VAL A 146 10.43 -14.32 -1.74
C VAL A 146 9.87 -13.23 -2.65
N TRP A 147 9.41 -12.12 -2.08
CA TRP A 147 8.78 -11.01 -2.80
C TRP A 147 9.78 -9.89 -3.09
N ASP A 148 9.67 -9.31 -4.29
CA ASP A 148 10.51 -8.17 -4.68
C ASP A 148 9.79 -7.28 -5.69
N PHE A 149 10.44 -6.14 -6.03
CA PHE A 149 10.04 -5.26 -7.12
C PHE A 149 10.46 -5.83 -8.46
N ILE A 150 9.58 -5.73 -9.43
CA ILE A 150 9.86 -6.07 -10.80
C ILE A 150 9.49 -4.88 -11.69
N GLY A 151 10.39 -4.48 -12.57
CA GLY A 151 10.22 -3.32 -13.44
C GLY A 151 10.53 -1.98 -12.74
N THR A 152 10.35 -0.89 -13.47
CA THR A 152 10.65 0.49 -13.02
C THR A 152 9.55 1.46 -13.43
N GLY A 153 9.43 2.58 -12.71
CA GLY A 153 8.45 3.63 -12.98
C GLY A 153 7.01 3.10 -12.95
N SER A 154 6.19 3.47 -13.94
CA SER A 154 4.79 3.02 -14.05
C SER A 154 4.65 1.50 -14.23
N ARG A 155 5.68 0.84 -14.73
CA ARG A 155 5.72 -0.62 -14.92
C ARG A 155 6.12 -1.39 -13.65
N THR A 156 6.41 -0.71 -12.55
CA THR A 156 6.74 -1.35 -11.28
C THR A 156 5.58 -2.22 -10.80
N ARG A 157 5.88 -3.46 -10.47
CA ARG A 157 4.95 -4.42 -9.86
C ARG A 157 5.65 -5.18 -8.73
N ILE A 158 4.87 -5.77 -7.86
CA ILE A 158 5.37 -6.71 -6.86
C ILE A 158 5.27 -8.12 -7.46
N GLY A 159 6.34 -8.86 -7.42
CA GLY A 159 6.41 -10.23 -7.92
C GLY A 159 7.33 -11.08 -7.09
N VAL A 160 7.53 -12.32 -7.52
CA VAL A 160 8.51 -13.21 -6.90
C VAL A 160 9.91 -12.75 -7.30
N ASN A 161 10.83 -12.74 -6.35
CA ASN A 161 12.23 -12.39 -6.60
C ASN A 161 12.79 -13.15 -7.82
N ARG A 162 13.66 -12.51 -8.59
CA ARG A 162 14.17 -13.02 -9.89
C ARG A 162 13.11 -13.29 -10.95
N ASN A 163 11.85 -12.88 -10.72
CA ASN A 163 10.71 -13.12 -11.64
C ASN A 163 10.49 -14.60 -12.00
N ILE A 164 10.75 -15.49 -11.07
CA ILE A 164 10.51 -16.93 -11.19
C ILE A 164 9.09 -17.30 -10.74
N PRO A 165 8.55 -18.47 -11.12
CA PRO A 165 7.34 -19.02 -10.54
C PRO A 165 7.47 -19.19 -9.02
N ILE A 166 6.39 -18.95 -8.27
CA ILE A 166 6.43 -18.98 -6.80
C ILE A 166 6.77 -20.37 -6.23
N GLU A 167 6.37 -21.41 -6.90
CA GLU A 167 6.68 -22.81 -6.56
C GLU A 167 8.19 -23.13 -6.63
N ASN A 168 8.95 -22.34 -7.38
CA ASN A 168 10.40 -22.45 -7.51
C ASN A 168 11.15 -21.52 -6.55
N SER A 169 10.44 -20.84 -5.66
CA SER A 169 11.01 -19.96 -4.66
C SER A 169 11.13 -20.64 -3.30
N ASP A 170 11.88 -20.04 -2.39
CA ASP A 170 12.04 -20.52 -1.00
C ASP A 170 10.81 -20.18 -0.11
N CYS A 171 9.60 -20.18 -0.68
CA CYS A 171 8.37 -19.84 0.04
C CYS A 171 8.02 -20.92 1.08
N THR A 172 7.99 -20.54 2.33
CA THR A 172 7.62 -21.45 3.47
C THR A 172 6.12 -21.55 3.70
N LEU A 173 5.27 -20.96 2.85
CA LEU A 173 3.81 -20.97 2.98
C LEU A 173 3.27 -20.35 4.29
N CYS A 174 4.03 -19.47 4.95
CA CYS A 174 3.66 -18.89 6.24
C CYS A 174 2.42 -17.98 6.20
N GLY A 175 1.93 -17.56 5.03
CA GLY A 175 0.73 -16.75 4.86
C GLY A 175 0.83 -15.28 5.29
N GLN A 176 1.94 -14.84 5.87
CA GLN A 176 2.11 -13.48 6.42
C GLN A 176 1.87 -12.38 5.37
N CYS A 177 2.30 -12.60 4.12
CA CYS A 177 2.08 -11.67 3.02
C CYS A 177 0.59 -11.49 2.68
N VAL A 178 -0.22 -12.53 2.85
CA VAL A 178 -1.68 -12.50 2.63
C VAL A 178 -2.38 -11.79 3.79
N THR A 179 -2.05 -12.15 5.03
CA THR A 179 -2.66 -11.61 6.25
C THR A 179 -2.48 -10.10 6.38
N HIS A 180 -1.32 -9.58 5.97
CA HIS A 180 -0.99 -8.15 6.08
C HIS A 180 -1.27 -7.35 4.80
N CYS A 181 -1.78 -7.99 3.75
CA CYS A 181 -2.19 -7.27 2.55
C CYS A 181 -3.40 -6.37 2.85
N PRO A 182 -3.37 -5.07 2.49
CA PRO A 182 -4.45 -4.14 2.78
C PRO A 182 -5.64 -4.26 1.83
N VAL A 183 -5.48 -5.04 0.74
CA VAL A 183 -6.47 -5.19 -0.35
C VAL A 183 -6.70 -6.64 -0.73
#